data_e675a2fe363ba07b7fbcdd48293a6c42
#
_entry.id   e675a2fe363ba07b7fbcdd48293a6c42
#
_cell.length_a   1.000
_cell.length_b   1.000
_cell.length_c   1.000
_cell.angle_alpha   90.00
_cell.angle_beta   90.00
_cell.angle_gamma   90.00
#
_symmetry.space_group_name_H-M   'P 1'
#
loop_
_entity.id
_entity.type
_entity.pdbx_description
1 polymer ?
#
loop_
_entity_poly.entity_id
_entity_poly.type
_entity_poly.pdbx_seq_one_letter_code
_entity_poly.pdbx_strand_id
1 'polypeptide(L)'
;MRGERLRALFAALALPALVHAADFRSTHDAATILYDAPSARAKPLFVYGRDVPVEALVTVEGWTKVRDASGTIGWIASKSLADKRTLVVRAAMADVRSAPEESAPIVFRAERNVLLDLAEPATSPSTTVSPGWVKVRHRDGASGFVRISQVFGL
;
A
#
# COMPACT_ATOMS: atom_id res chain seq x y z
N MET A 1 -42.48 12.39 51.88
CA MET A 1 -41.17 12.84 51.43
C MET A 1 -40.76 11.93 50.27
N ARG A 2 -40.87 12.45 49.05
CA ARG A 2 -40.58 11.72 47.77
C ARG A 2 -39.14 12.06 47.33
N GLY A 3 -38.28 11.08 47.37
CA GLY A 3 -36.91 11.21 46.86
C GLY A 3 -36.85 11.00 45.35
N GLU A 4 -36.68 12.10 44.58
CA GLU A 4 -36.41 12.04 43.15
C GLU A 4 -34.99 11.57 42.90
N ARG A 5 -34.86 10.40 42.30
CA ARG A 5 -33.58 9.88 41.82
C ARG A 5 -33.26 10.49 40.47
N LEU A 6 -32.36 11.46 40.47
CA LEU A 6 -31.79 12.07 39.29
C LEU A 6 -30.94 11.03 38.54
N ARG A 7 -31.47 10.48 37.43
CA ARG A 7 -30.69 9.61 36.52
C ARG A 7 -29.90 10.48 35.58
N ALA A 8 -28.61 10.63 35.86
CA ALA A 8 -27.66 11.25 34.94
C ALA A 8 -27.48 10.34 33.72
N LEU A 9 -27.97 10.82 32.57
CA LEU A 9 -27.77 10.16 31.26
C LEU A 9 -26.39 10.56 30.76
N PHE A 10 -25.39 9.66 30.87
CA PHE A 10 -24.10 9.84 30.21
C PHE A 10 -24.27 9.52 28.71
N ALA A 11 -24.42 10.55 27.90
CA ALA A 11 -24.31 10.42 26.44
C ALA A 11 -22.84 10.23 26.06
N ALA A 12 -22.47 9.00 25.76
CA ALA A 12 -21.14 8.70 25.21
C ALA A 12 -21.05 9.27 23.79
N LEU A 13 -20.28 10.34 23.64
CA LEU A 13 -19.96 10.94 22.35
C LEU A 13 -18.98 10.02 21.63
N ALA A 14 -19.48 9.15 20.74
CA ALA A 14 -18.66 8.34 19.86
C ALA A 14 -18.06 9.26 18.78
N LEU A 15 -16.79 9.64 18.95
CA LEU A 15 -16.01 10.31 17.91
C LEU A 15 -15.81 9.32 16.75
N PRO A 16 -16.17 9.67 15.50
CA PRO A 16 -15.84 8.84 14.36
C PRO A 16 -14.31 8.78 14.21
N ALA A 17 -13.73 7.58 14.29
CA ALA A 17 -12.34 7.37 13.93
C ALA A 17 -12.21 7.67 12.42
N LEU A 18 -11.48 8.73 12.09
CA LEU A 18 -11.08 9.01 10.71
C LEU A 18 -10.15 7.87 10.24
N VAL A 19 -10.71 6.91 9.53
CA VAL A 19 -9.92 5.90 8.83
C VAL A 19 -9.23 6.62 7.67
N HIS A 20 -7.96 6.98 7.84
CA HIS A 20 -7.15 7.46 6.75
C HIS A 20 -6.88 6.27 5.82
N ALA A 21 -7.34 6.35 4.58
CA ALA A 21 -6.91 5.43 3.55
C ALA A 21 -5.39 5.59 3.38
N ALA A 22 -4.66 4.47 3.35
CA ALA A 22 -3.22 4.51 3.14
C ALA A 22 -2.90 5.13 1.77
N ASP A 23 -2.00 6.13 1.74
CA ASP A 23 -1.56 6.78 0.51
C ASP A 23 -0.32 6.06 -0.01
N PHE A 24 -0.52 5.20 -1.00
CA PHE A 24 0.57 4.49 -1.64
C PHE A 24 1.05 5.21 -2.89
N ARG A 25 2.36 5.31 -3.02
CA ARG A 25 3.10 5.85 -4.16
C ARG A 25 4.07 4.81 -4.68
N SER A 26 4.65 5.05 -5.84
CA SER A 26 5.78 4.24 -6.31
C SER A 26 7.00 5.13 -6.60
N THR A 27 8.18 4.56 -6.48
CA THR A 27 9.42 5.21 -6.88
C THR A 27 9.43 5.42 -8.38
N HIS A 28 9.84 6.63 -8.83
CA HIS A 28 9.83 7.01 -10.25
C HIS A 28 11.20 6.82 -10.90
N ASP A 29 12.27 7.14 -10.19
CA ASP A 29 13.62 7.11 -10.73
C ASP A 29 14.22 5.70 -10.71
N ALA A 30 15.19 5.44 -11.58
CA ALA A 30 15.92 4.16 -11.61
C ALA A 30 16.72 3.90 -10.32
N ALA A 31 17.07 4.98 -9.60
CA ALA A 31 17.72 4.93 -8.30
C ALA A 31 17.12 6.02 -7.39
N THR A 32 16.24 5.62 -6.50
CA THR A 32 15.60 6.50 -5.50
C THR A 32 16.21 6.25 -4.14
N ILE A 33 16.78 7.28 -3.52
CA ILE A 33 17.47 7.15 -2.24
C ILE A 33 16.50 7.43 -1.09
N LEU A 34 16.51 6.54 -0.11
CA LEU A 34 15.88 6.72 1.20
C LEU A 34 16.89 7.32 2.16
N TYR A 35 16.53 8.41 2.84
CA TYR A 35 17.36 9.11 3.82
C TYR A 35 16.79 9.01 5.23
N ASP A 36 17.62 9.20 6.24
CA ASP A 36 17.20 9.26 7.65
C ASP A 36 16.51 10.59 8.05
N ALA A 37 16.70 11.65 7.24
CA ALA A 37 16.10 12.96 7.45
C ALA A 37 15.69 13.62 6.12
N PRO A 38 14.79 14.64 6.11
CA PRO A 38 14.30 15.28 4.89
C PRO A 38 15.35 16.26 4.31
N SER A 39 16.48 15.72 3.85
CA SER A 39 17.59 16.48 3.30
C SER A 39 18.48 15.61 2.41
N ALA A 40 18.95 16.17 1.29
CA ALA A 40 19.94 15.50 0.44
C ALA A 40 21.34 15.37 1.09
N ARG A 41 21.56 16.04 2.21
CA ARG A 41 22.80 15.93 3.02
C ARG A 41 22.66 14.93 4.16
N ALA A 42 21.45 14.37 4.34
CA ALA A 42 21.18 13.37 5.35
C ALA A 42 21.85 12.02 4.99
N LYS A 43 21.92 11.12 5.95
CA LYS A 43 22.51 9.81 5.76
C LYS A 43 21.63 8.95 4.83
N PRO A 44 22.17 8.42 3.73
CA PRO A 44 21.43 7.47 2.90
C PRO A 44 21.28 6.15 3.66
N LEU A 45 20.06 5.61 3.69
CA LEU A 45 19.71 4.34 4.34
C LEU A 45 19.60 3.22 3.33
N PHE A 46 18.95 3.49 2.18
CA PHE A 46 18.66 2.48 1.17
C PHE A 46 18.52 3.11 -0.21
N VAL A 47 18.65 2.29 -1.27
CA VAL A 47 18.39 2.69 -2.66
C VAL A 47 17.34 1.76 -3.25
N TYR A 48 16.25 2.34 -3.73
CA TYR A 48 15.19 1.61 -4.43
C TYR A 48 15.36 1.74 -5.94
N GLY A 49 15.02 0.68 -6.66
CA GLY A 49 14.80 0.75 -8.10
C GLY A 49 13.50 1.47 -8.44
N ARG A 50 13.14 1.47 -9.73
CA ARG A 50 11.88 2.02 -10.22
C ARG A 50 10.69 1.15 -9.82
N ASP A 51 9.52 1.78 -9.68
CA ASP A 51 8.23 1.15 -9.44
C ASP A 51 8.09 0.39 -8.10
N VAL A 52 8.96 0.68 -7.12
CA VAL A 52 8.84 0.09 -5.78
C VAL A 52 7.73 0.81 -5.00
N PRO A 53 6.71 0.10 -4.50
CA PRO A 53 5.65 0.73 -3.72
C PRO A 53 6.13 1.15 -2.34
N VAL A 54 5.70 2.34 -1.92
CA VAL A 54 5.92 2.89 -0.58
C VAL A 54 4.63 3.53 -0.08
N GLU A 55 4.40 3.46 1.21
CA GLU A 55 3.31 4.17 1.87
C GLU A 55 3.79 5.57 2.27
N ALA A 56 3.13 6.60 1.74
CA ALA A 56 3.42 7.99 2.10
C ALA A 56 2.76 8.31 3.45
N LEU A 57 3.56 8.70 4.43
CA LEU A 57 3.10 8.98 5.80
C LEU A 57 2.88 10.48 6.04
N VAL A 58 3.81 11.31 5.57
CA VAL A 58 3.74 12.77 5.69
C VAL A 58 4.64 13.44 4.64
N THR A 59 4.23 14.60 4.15
CA THR A 59 5.03 15.42 3.21
C THR A 59 5.37 16.74 3.86
N VAL A 60 6.65 17.14 3.77
CA VAL A 60 7.21 18.38 4.30
C VAL A 60 8.22 18.95 3.30
N GLU A 61 7.98 20.17 2.79
CA GLU A 61 8.94 20.96 2.00
C GLU A 61 9.66 20.18 0.88
N GLY A 62 8.91 19.41 0.09
CA GLY A 62 9.47 18.64 -1.03
C GLY A 62 10.05 17.28 -0.66
N TRP A 63 9.86 16.84 0.58
CA TRP A 63 10.24 15.52 1.08
C TRP A 63 9.01 14.75 1.56
N THR A 64 8.97 13.48 1.28
CA THR A 64 7.92 12.57 1.76
C THR A 64 8.52 11.53 2.67
N LYS A 65 8.02 11.44 3.90
CA LYS A 65 8.33 10.35 4.82
C LYS A 65 7.53 9.12 4.37
N VAL A 66 8.22 8.02 4.19
CA VAL A 66 7.62 6.80 3.65
C VAL A 66 7.90 5.59 4.54
N ARG A 67 7.08 4.56 4.37
CA ARG A 67 7.30 3.22 4.90
C ARG A 67 7.31 2.23 3.75
N ASP A 68 8.31 1.37 3.69
CA ASP A 68 8.40 0.31 2.69
C ASP A 68 7.73 -1.01 3.14
N ALA A 69 7.75 -2.02 2.27
CA ALA A 69 7.16 -3.33 2.53
C ALA A 69 7.82 -4.10 3.68
N SER A 70 9.07 -3.76 4.04
CA SER A 70 9.78 -4.34 5.19
C SER A 70 9.44 -3.64 6.51
N GLY A 71 8.77 -2.48 6.45
CA GLY A 71 8.50 -1.61 7.59
C GLY A 71 9.59 -0.56 7.81
N THR A 72 10.60 -0.47 6.96
CA THR A 72 11.63 0.56 7.04
C THR A 72 11.01 1.93 6.78
N ILE A 73 11.33 2.90 7.63
CA ILE A 73 10.84 4.27 7.54
C ILE A 73 11.98 5.22 7.25
N GLY A 74 11.78 6.17 6.34
CA GLY A 74 12.73 7.20 6.01
C GLY A 74 12.12 8.26 5.09
N TRP A 75 12.96 9.07 4.46
CA TRP A 75 12.57 10.20 3.64
C TRP A 75 13.03 10.03 2.20
N ILE A 76 12.14 10.31 1.28
CA ILE A 76 12.40 10.35 -0.16
C ILE A 76 12.07 11.75 -0.67
N ALA A 77 12.85 12.28 -1.60
CA ALA A 77 12.48 13.50 -2.31
C ALA A 77 11.14 13.29 -3.03
N SER A 78 10.14 14.14 -2.78
CA SER A 78 8.77 13.95 -3.30
C SER A 78 8.73 13.85 -4.82
N LYS A 79 9.64 14.54 -5.53
CA LYS A 79 9.78 14.48 -6.99
C LYS A 79 10.18 13.10 -7.52
N SER A 80 10.76 12.24 -6.68
CA SER A 80 11.17 10.86 -7.01
C SER A 80 10.05 9.84 -6.77
N LEU A 81 8.85 10.31 -6.40
CA LEU A 81 7.64 9.50 -6.23
C LEU A 81 6.64 9.80 -7.34
N ALA A 82 5.89 8.79 -7.75
CA ALA A 82 4.81 8.87 -8.73
C ALA A 82 3.51 8.31 -8.15
N ASP A 83 2.38 8.76 -8.73
CA ASP A 83 1.04 8.28 -8.37
C ASP A 83 0.73 6.90 -8.94
N LYS A 84 1.62 6.35 -9.77
CA LYS A 84 1.50 4.99 -10.29
C LYS A 84 1.32 4.00 -9.14
N ARG A 85 0.32 3.14 -9.23
CA ARG A 85 0.05 2.12 -8.24
C ARG A 85 0.72 0.81 -8.64
N THR A 86 1.65 0.40 -7.81
CA THR A 86 2.36 -0.87 -7.93
C THR A 86 2.25 -1.65 -6.63
N LEU A 87 2.47 -2.94 -6.71
CA LEU A 87 2.45 -3.86 -5.58
C LEU A 87 3.78 -4.61 -5.54
N VAL A 88 4.20 -4.99 -4.35
CA VAL A 88 5.33 -5.90 -4.18
C VAL A 88 4.88 -7.15 -3.43
N VAL A 89 5.32 -8.31 -3.87
CA VAL A 89 5.03 -9.59 -3.22
C VAL A 89 5.79 -9.68 -1.90
N ARG A 90 5.06 -9.89 -0.80
CA ARG A 90 5.60 -10.06 0.57
C ARG A 90 5.75 -11.52 0.96
N ALA A 91 4.89 -12.39 0.47
CA ALA A 91 4.96 -13.82 0.68
C ALA A 91 6.24 -14.40 0.05
N ALA A 92 6.70 -15.55 0.53
CA ALA A 92 7.82 -16.26 -0.12
C ALA A 92 7.49 -16.59 -1.59
N MET A 93 6.22 -17.00 -1.82
CA MET A 93 5.65 -17.27 -3.13
C MET A 93 4.18 -16.86 -3.11
N ALA A 94 3.71 -16.20 -4.16
CA ALA A 94 2.31 -15.85 -4.38
C ALA A 94 1.79 -16.51 -5.66
N ASP A 95 0.68 -17.20 -5.57
CA ASP A 95 -0.04 -17.73 -6.73
C ASP A 95 -0.92 -16.65 -7.33
N VAL A 96 -0.67 -16.30 -8.57
CA VAL A 96 -1.55 -15.42 -9.36
C VAL A 96 -2.48 -16.28 -10.19
N ARG A 97 -3.78 -16.13 -9.95
CA ARG A 97 -4.82 -17.02 -10.48
C ARG A 97 -5.67 -16.34 -11.55
N SER A 98 -6.32 -17.14 -12.39
CA SER A 98 -7.19 -16.64 -13.46
C SER A 98 -8.49 -16.01 -12.98
N ALA A 99 -8.94 -16.36 -11.76
CA ALA A 99 -10.12 -15.80 -11.09
C ALA A 99 -9.83 -15.58 -9.60
N PRO A 100 -10.60 -14.72 -8.90
CA PRO A 100 -10.37 -14.39 -7.49
C PRO A 100 -10.93 -15.47 -6.54
N GLU A 101 -10.48 -16.70 -6.71
CA GLU A 101 -10.84 -17.86 -5.89
C GLU A 101 -9.72 -18.89 -5.83
N GLU A 102 -9.66 -19.67 -4.74
CA GLU A 102 -8.58 -20.65 -4.51
C GLU A 102 -8.57 -21.81 -5.49
N SER A 103 -9.72 -22.17 -6.02
CA SER A 103 -9.88 -23.27 -6.99
C SER A 103 -9.48 -22.88 -8.41
N ALA A 104 -9.34 -21.58 -8.70
CA ALA A 104 -8.99 -21.11 -10.04
C ALA A 104 -7.58 -21.54 -10.46
N PRO A 105 -7.37 -21.83 -11.75
CA PRO A 105 -6.05 -22.16 -12.28
C PRO A 105 -5.02 -21.08 -11.99
N ILE A 106 -3.79 -21.48 -11.68
CA ILE A 106 -2.65 -20.59 -11.53
C ILE A 106 -2.20 -20.13 -12.92
N VAL A 107 -2.13 -18.81 -13.13
CA VAL A 107 -1.60 -18.21 -14.36
C VAL A 107 -0.07 -18.15 -14.29
N PHE A 108 0.45 -17.65 -13.16
CA PHE A 108 1.89 -17.66 -12.85
C PHE A 108 2.12 -17.56 -11.34
N ARG A 109 3.36 -17.81 -10.94
CA ARG A 109 3.82 -17.64 -9.55
C ARG A 109 4.80 -16.49 -9.47
N ALA A 110 4.67 -15.69 -8.43
CA ALA A 110 5.54 -14.56 -8.15
C ALA A 110 6.26 -14.77 -6.82
N GLU A 111 7.59 -14.72 -6.86
CA GLU A 111 8.42 -14.81 -5.67
C GLU A 111 8.40 -13.51 -4.87
N ARG A 112 8.92 -13.55 -3.65
CA ARG A 112 9.11 -12.37 -2.81
C ARG A 112 9.87 -11.29 -3.57
N ASN A 113 9.49 -10.03 -3.37
CA ASN A 113 10.03 -8.83 -4.01
C ASN A 113 9.73 -8.68 -5.51
N VAL A 114 8.96 -9.57 -6.12
CA VAL A 114 8.45 -9.34 -7.47
C VAL A 114 7.49 -8.15 -7.45
N LEU A 115 7.70 -7.22 -8.39
CA LEU A 115 6.83 -6.07 -8.59
C LEU A 115 5.72 -6.41 -9.57
N LEU A 116 4.50 -5.97 -9.23
CA LEU A 116 3.29 -6.16 -10.02
C LEU A 116 2.61 -4.81 -10.21
N ASP A 117 2.12 -4.53 -11.39
CA ASP A 117 1.26 -3.36 -11.61
C ASP A 117 -0.16 -3.68 -11.09
N LEU A 118 -0.80 -2.71 -10.45
CA LEU A 118 -2.23 -2.77 -10.17
C LEU A 118 -2.97 -2.66 -11.51
N ALA A 119 -3.68 -3.72 -11.92
CA ALA A 119 -4.28 -3.79 -13.26
C ALA A 119 -5.49 -2.86 -13.42
N GLU A 120 -6.17 -2.53 -12.32
CA GLU A 120 -7.30 -1.60 -12.30
C GLU A 120 -7.17 -0.69 -11.08
N PRO A 121 -7.47 0.63 -11.20
CA PRO A 121 -7.45 1.54 -10.05
C PRO A 121 -8.44 1.04 -8.99
N ALA A 122 -8.04 1.08 -7.72
CA ALA A 122 -8.89 0.66 -6.59
C ALA A 122 -10.22 1.46 -6.48
N THR A 123 -10.35 2.54 -7.27
CA THR A 123 -11.53 3.43 -7.31
C THR A 123 -12.46 3.16 -8.50
N SER A 124 -12.15 2.17 -9.37
CA SER A 124 -13.05 1.85 -10.48
C SER A 124 -14.29 1.12 -9.96
N PRO A 125 -15.51 1.61 -10.25
CA PRO A 125 -16.75 0.95 -9.83
C PRO A 125 -16.96 -0.44 -10.45
N SER A 126 -16.18 -0.79 -11.48
CA SER A 126 -16.16 -2.13 -12.07
C SER A 126 -15.15 -3.07 -11.43
N THR A 127 -14.36 -2.60 -10.46
CA THR A 127 -13.55 -3.50 -9.65
C THR A 127 -14.49 -4.24 -8.71
N THR A 128 -15.02 -5.35 -9.17
CA THR A 128 -15.57 -6.38 -8.29
C THR A 128 -14.38 -6.88 -7.47
N VAL A 129 -14.06 -6.14 -6.41
CA VAL A 129 -13.08 -6.58 -5.41
C VAL A 129 -13.72 -7.79 -4.76
N SER A 130 -13.44 -8.96 -5.30
CA SER A 130 -13.73 -10.18 -4.56
C SER A 130 -12.98 -10.08 -3.24
N PRO A 131 -13.68 -10.20 -2.10
CA PRO A 131 -13.06 -9.96 -0.81
C PRO A 131 -11.74 -10.72 -0.67
N GLY A 132 -10.65 -10.00 -0.42
CA GLY A 132 -9.33 -10.57 -0.23
C GLY A 132 -8.49 -10.81 -1.49
N TRP A 133 -8.94 -10.40 -2.67
CA TRP A 133 -8.21 -10.52 -3.94
C TRP A 133 -8.05 -9.19 -4.65
N VAL A 134 -6.96 -9.05 -5.41
CA VAL A 134 -6.69 -7.88 -6.25
C VAL A 134 -6.18 -8.32 -7.62
N LYS A 135 -6.60 -7.63 -8.67
CA LYS A 135 -6.15 -7.89 -10.04
C LYS A 135 -4.83 -7.21 -10.30
N VAL A 136 -3.88 -7.97 -10.79
CA VAL A 136 -2.50 -7.53 -11.03
C VAL A 136 -2.04 -7.88 -12.44
N ARG A 137 -1.00 -7.19 -12.90
CA ARG A 137 -0.30 -7.48 -14.15
C ARG A 137 1.20 -7.51 -13.90
N HIS A 138 1.85 -8.54 -14.40
CA HIS A 138 3.29 -8.61 -14.45
C HIS A 138 3.81 -7.85 -15.71
N ARG A 139 5.05 -7.38 -15.68
CA ARG A 139 5.66 -6.60 -16.77
C ARG A 139 5.77 -7.34 -18.11
N ASP A 140 5.71 -8.67 -18.12
CA ASP A 140 5.64 -9.50 -19.34
C ASP A 140 4.26 -9.54 -19.98
N GLY A 141 3.24 -8.91 -19.35
CA GLY A 141 1.86 -8.83 -19.79
C GLY A 141 0.93 -9.87 -19.16
N ALA A 142 1.44 -10.87 -18.46
CA ALA A 142 0.61 -11.84 -17.75
C ALA A 142 -0.18 -11.14 -16.65
N SER A 143 -1.47 -11.45 -16.52
CA SER A 143 -2.36 -10.83 -15.53
C SER A 143 -3.25 -11.86 -14.84
N GLY A 144 -3.69 -11.55 -13.63
CA GLY A 144 -4.56 -12.40 -12.84
C GLY A 144 -4.85 -11.81 -11.47
N PHE A 145 -5.30 -12.64 -10.55
CA PHE A 145 -5.70 -12.24 -9.20
C PHE A 145 -4.74 -12.82 -8.17
N VAL A 146 -4.32 -11.98 -7.22
CA VAL A 146 -3.47 -12.36 -6.09
C VAL A 146 -4.17 -12.04 -4.77
N ARG A 147 -3.87 -12.80 -3.73
CA ARG A 147 -4.36 -12.50 -2.36
C ARG A 147 -3.78 -11.18 -1.86
N ILE A 148 -4.63 -10.30 -1.35
CA ILE A 148 -4.25 -9.01 -0.75
C ILE A 148 -3.23 -9.22 0.38
N SER A 149 -3.39 -10.29 1.18
CA SER A 149 -2.49 -10.63 2.29
C SER A 149 -1.05 -10.97 1.85
N GLN A 150 -0.84 -11.28 0.57
CA GLN A 150 0.46 -11.67 0.02
C GLN A 150 1.25 -10.51 -0.60
N VAL A 151 0.63 -9.33 -0.71
CA VAL A 151 1.21 -8.15 -1.36
C VAL A 151 1.22 -6.93 -0.43
N PHE A 152 1.98 -5.91 -0.82
CA PHE A 152 2.04 -4.59 -0.21
C PHE A 152 1.88 -3.52 -1.29
N GLY A 153 1.18 -2.41 -0.99
CA GLY A 153 0.96 -1.30 -1.92
C GLY A 153 -0.52 -0.99 -2.21
N LEU A 154 -1.46 -1.54 -1.40
CA LEU A 154 -2.92 -1.37 -1.53
C LEU A 154 -3.48 -0.38 -0.54
#